data_ad3c163b7e6655391d6c3e2ed12eb967
#
_entry.id   ad3c163b7e6655391d6c3e2ed12eb967
#
_cell.length_a   1.000
_cell.length_b   1.000
_cell.length_c   1.000
_cell.angle_alpha   90.00
_cell.angle_beta   90.00
_cell.angle_gamma   90.00
#
_symmetry.space_group_name_H-M   'P 1'
#
loop_
_entity.id
_entity.type
_entity.pdbx_description
1 polymer ?
#
loop_
_entity_poly.entity_id
_entity_poly.type
_entity_poly.pdbx_seq_one_letter_code
_entity_poly.pdbx_strand_id
1 'polypeptide(L)'
;NFYNESSSFERAVWLGKFPRELTNTYFIATSGQLSETQILFARWAMQNGQQIITSYGIGQLPATELHSNMAKLNNIPVVPLTPTTQNNWLKLILPTLGLLLIIGLLSSTMYFRKKGSTQIDPDATDYSGAFDETKLNTPAGLLFDRTHTWALMQADGVLKMGVDEFLLKTTGPLTRLKMKLVGEKVSKGEPIISLTQNGKSISIFSPVTGVIKKSNQSLEKNISQLNTSPYDSGWLYEIEPTNWQSENQIMMMVDTYSTFIKNEMKRLRDFFALNNTNLVKGNMQPVLQDGGEIMTGVLKDCCPEIWEQFQTQFINTSR
;
A
#
# COMPACT_ATOMS: atom_id res chain seq x y z
N ASN A 1 28.14 26.97 -28.64
CA ASN A 1 28.54 25.70 -28.03
C ASN A 1 27.37 25.15 -27.21
N PHE A 2 26.57 24.28 -27.83
CA PHE A 2 25.35 23.68 -27.24
C PHE A 2 25.65 22.65 -26.14
N TYR A 3 26.91 22.36 -25.85
CA TYR A 3 27.30 21.22 -25.02
C TYR A 3 28.09 21.59 -23.76
N ASN A 4 28.16 22.87 -23.41
CA ASN A 4 28.94 23.28 -22.22
C ASN A 4 28.21 23.18 -20.89
N GLU A 5 26.91 22.94 -20.91
CA GLU A 5 26.11 22.75 -19.70
C GLU A 5 25.28 21.46 -19.83
N SER A 6 25.19 20.70 -18.76
CA SER A 6 24.41 19.40 -18.70
C SER A 6 22.96 19.59 -19.17
N SER A 7 22.34 20.70 -18.79
CA SER A 7 20.96 21.05 -19.17
C SER A 7 20.81 21.31 -20.69
N SER A 8 21.81 21.88 -21.33
CA SER A 8 21.78 22.14 -22.78
C SER A 8 22.04 20.86 -23.60
N PHE A 9 22.84 19.94 -23.07
CA PHE A 9 23.05 18.61 -23.65
C PHE A 9 21.78 17.79 -23.63
N GLU A 10 21.15 17.65 -22.47
CA GLU A 10 19.87 16.92 -22.30
C GLU A 10 18.78 17.49 -23.22
N ARG A 11 18.69 18.81 -23.30
CA ARG A 11 17.74 19.48 -24.20
C ARG A 11 18.03 19.23 -25.68
N ALA A 12 19.29 19.12 -26.07
CA ALA A 12 19.67 18.81 -27.45
C ALA A 12 19.32 17.35 -27.82
N VAL A 13 19.53 16.41 -26.90
CA VAL A 13 19.11 15.01 -27.05
C VAL A 13 17.56 14.91 -27.18
N TRP A 14 16.84 15.57 -26.28
CA TRP A 14 15.37 15.58 -26.28
C TRP A 14 14.78 16.21 -27.56
N LEU A 15 15.40 17.23 -28.11
CA LEU A 15 15.01 17.85 -29.39
C LEU A 15 15.43 17.05 -30.62
N GLY A 16 16.12 15.91 -30.47
CA GLY A 16 16.61 15.09 -31.57
C GLY A 16 17.72 15.73 -32.37
N LYS A 17 18.43 16.70 -31.78
CA LYS A 17 19.58 17.41 -32.44
C LYS A 17 20.92 16.73 -32.19
N PHE A 18 20.93 15.67 -31.37
CA PHE A 18 22.16 14.90 -31.10
C PHE A 18 22.39 13.87 -32.24
N PRO A 19 23.63 13.63 -32.67
CA PRO A 19 23.95 12.68 -33.73
C PRO A 19 23.47 11.26 -33.36
N ARG A 20 22.68 10.61 -34.21
CA ARG A 20 22.15 9.29 -33.97
C ARG A 20 23.20 8.19 -33.88
N GLU A 21 24.29 8.37 -34.57
CA GLU A 21 25.44 7.46 -34.57
C GLU A 21 26.12 7.32 -33.20
N LEU A 22 25.89 8.30 -32.31
CA LEU A 22 26.42 8.32 -30.95
C LEU A 22 25.42 7.88 -29.89
N THR A 23 24.22 7.40 -30.30
CA THR A 23 23.17 6.95 -29.39
C THR A 23 22.89 5.46 -29.57
N ASN A 24 22.77 4.74 -28.46
CA ASN A 24 22.21 3.39 -28.44
C ASN A 24 20.71 3.49 -28.18
N THR A 25 19.91 2.91 -29.09
CA THR A 25 18.45 2.91 -28.95
C THR A 25 17.98 1.58 -28.42
N TYR A 26 17.20 1.61 -27.35
CA TYR A 26 16.56 0.42 -26.77
C TYR A 26 15.13 0.31 -27.27
N PHE A 27 14.73 -0.87 -27.67
CA PHE A 27 13.39 -1.14 -28.21
C PHE A 27 12.63 -2.09 -27.29
N ILE A 28 11.33 -1.85 -27.15
CA ILE A 28 10.41 -2.86 -26.62
C ILE A 28 9.80 -3.57 -27.83
N ALA A 29 10.05 -4.87 -27.96
CA ALA A 29 9.52 -5.69 -29.04
C ALA A 29 8.44 -6.63 -28.52
N THR A 30 7.37 -6.79 -29.30
CA THR A 30 6.31 -7.75 -29.02
C THR A 30 6.11 -8.64 -30.25
N SER A 31 5.71 -9.89 -30.04
CA SER A 31 5.34 -10.80 -31.13
C SER A 31 3.82 -10.85 -31.28
N GLY A 32 3.32 -10.58 -32.50
CA GLY A 32 1.90 -10.64 -32.80
C GLY A 32 1.11 -9.36 -32.51
N GLN A 33 -0.21 -9.49 -32.42
CA GLN A 33 -1.11 -8.36 -32.13
C GLN A 33 -1.04 -7.99 -30.64
N LEU A 34 -0.99 -6.69 -30.36
CA LEU A 34 -0.91 -6.16 -29.00
C LEU A 34 -2.27 -6.36 -28.27
N SER A 35 -2.21 -6.92 -27.09
CA SER A 35 -3.35 -6.93 -26.18
C SER A 35 -3.58 -5.54 -25.57
N GLU A 36 -4.75 -5.31 -25.02
CA GLU A 36 -5.10 -4.05 -24.35
C GLU A 36 -4.12 -3.69 -23.22
N THR A 37 -3.74 -4.67 -22.41
CA THR A 37 -2.76 -4.49 -21.32
C THR A 37 -1.37 -4.13 -21.83
N GLN A 38 -0.93 -4.69 -22.95
CA GLN A 38 0.34 -4.35 -23.57
C GLN A 38 0.33 -2.93 -24.15
N ILE A 39 -0.81 -2.49 -24.72
CA ILE A 39 -0.98 -1.11 -25.20
C ILE A 39 -0.95 -0.13 -24.04
N LEU A 40 -1.61 -0.43 -22.91
CA LEU A 40 -1.58 0.38 -21.71
C LEU A 40 -0.16 0.48 -21.12
N PHE A 41 0.57 -0.64 -21.07
CA PHE A 41 1.96 -0.64 -20.62
C PHE A 41 2.86 0.19 -21.54
N ALA A 42 2.74 0.02 -22.86
CA ALA A 42 3.53 0.79 -23.82
C ALA A 42 3.24 2.30 -23.71
N ARG A 43 1.98 2.68 -23.50
CA ARG A 43 1.57 4.08 -23.29
C ARG A 43 2.18 4.63 -21.99
N TRP A 44 2.10 3.88 -20.90
CA TRP A 44 2.72 4.25 -19.63
C TRP A 44 4.25 4.41 -19.78
N ALA A 45 4.92 3.46 -20.44
CA ALA A 45 6.36 3.52 -20.68
C ALA A 45 6.79 4.75 -21.47
N MET A 46 5.98 5.19 -22.44
CA MET A 46 6.24 6.40 -23.22
C MET A 46 5.90 7.70 -22.49
N GLN A 47 5.04 7.68 -21.50
CA GLN A 47 4.67 8.86 -20.70
C GLN A 47 5.48 8.92 -19.41
N ASN A 48 5.11 8.10 -18.44
CA ASN A 48 5.69 8.13 -17.09
C ASN A 48 7.04 7.40 -17.01
N GLY A 49 7.21 6.33 -17.80
CA GLY A 49 8.44 5.56 -17.83
C GLY A 49 9.66 6.36 -18.27
N GLN A 50 9.48 7.38 -19.12
CA GLN A 50 10.58 8.25 -19.59
C GLN A 50 11.28 9.01 -18.45
N GLN A 51 10.56 9.34 -17.39
CA GLN A 51 11.14 10.01 -16.23
C GLN A 51 11.96 9.05 -15.36
N ILE A 52 11.54 7.78 -15.30
CA ILE A 52 12.22 6.77 -14.49
C ILE A 52 13.56 6.39 -15.12
N ILE A 53 13.62 6.22 -16.45
CA ILE A 53 14.85 5.79 -17.13
C ILE A 53 15.97 6.83 -17.03
N THR A 54 15.65 8.11 -16.88
CA THR A 54 16.66 9.17 -16.68
C THR A 54 17.43 9.01 -15.37
N SER A 55 16.82 8.49 -14.33
CA SER A 55 17.51 8.23 -13.06
C SER A 55 18.56 7.10 -13.17
N TYR A 56 18.47 6.28 -14.21
CA TYR A 56 19.42 5.21 -14.53
C TYR A 56 20.43 5.60 -15.61
N GLY A 57 20.54 6.89 -15.94
CA GLY A 57 21.49 7.39 -16.93
C GLY A 57 21.09 7.12 -18.39
N ILE A 58 19.84 6.75 -18.64
CA ILE A 58 19.31 6.53 -20.00
C ILE A 58 18.56 7.79 -20.43
N GLY A 59 18.90 8.35 -21.59
CA GLY A 59 18.25 9.53 -22.15
C GLY A 59 16.78 9.28 -22.52
N GLN A 60 15.95 10.32 -22.40
CA GLN A 60 14.57 10.27 -22.87
C GLN A 60 14.49 10.21 -24.39
N LEU A 61 13.40 9.63 -24.91
CA LEU A 61 13.11 9.65 -26.34
C LEU A 61 12.96 11.10 -26.85
N PRO A 62 13.51 11.42 -28.04
CA PRO A 62 13.27 12.70 -28.67
C PRO A 62 11.77 12.97 -28.82
N ALA A 63 11.37 14.24 -28.62
CA ALA A 63 9.94 14.60 -28.64
C ALA A 63 9.24 14.20 -29.94
N THR A 64 9.93 14.29 -31.09
CA THR A 64 9.42 13.89 -32.39
C THR A 64 9.15 12.38 -32.48
N GLU A 65 10.02 11.56 -31.93
CA GLU A 65 9.87 10.10 -31.89
C GLU A 65 8.79 9.67 -30.89
N LEU A 66 8.74 10.34 -29.74
CA LEU A 66 7.71 10.12 -28.75
C LEU A 66 6.31 10.39 -29.33
N HIS A 67 6.10 11.51 -29.99
CA HIS A 67 4.83 11.85 -30.66
C HIS A 67 4.48 10.86 -31.76
N SER A 68 5.44 10.46 -32.60
CA SER A 68 5.24 9.48 -33.67
C SER A 68 4.81 8.12 -33.09
N ASN A 69 5.48 7.66 -32.06
CA ASN A 69 5.17 6.36 -31.44
C ASN A 69 3.85 6.37 -30.69
N MET A 70 3.50 7.47 -30.03
CA MET A 70 2.18 7.64 -29.41
C MET A 70 1.05 7.65 -30.44
N ALA A 71 1.24 8.32 -31.58
CA ALA A 71 0.27 8.30 -32.68
C ALA A 71 0.06 6.89 -33.25
N LYS A 72 1.14 6.11 -33.38
CA LYS A 72 1.04 4.69 -33.81
C LYS A 72 0.26 3.87 -32.81
N LEU A 73 0.51 4.00 -31.48
CA LEU A 73 -0.21 3.30 -30.43
C LEU A 73 -1.71 3.62 -30.40
N ASN A 74 -2.07 4.88 -30.67
CA ASN A 74 -3.48 5.31 -30.67
C ASN A 74 -4.24 4.79 -31.90
N ASN A 75 -3.54 4.47 -32.99
CA ASN A 75 -4.13 3.97 -34.25
C ASN A 75 -4.13 2.43 -34.34
N ILE A 76 -3.67 1.70 -33.34
CA ILE A 76 -3.75 0.24 -33.31
C ILE A 76 -5.22 -0.13 -33.08
N PRO A 77 -5.87 -0.85 -34.03
CA PRO A 77 -7.23 -1.35 -33.82
C PRO A 77 -7.19 -2.33 -32.63
N VAL A 78 -7.85 -1.99 -31.54
CA VAL A 78 -8.09 -2.92 -30.44
C VAL A 78 -9.06 -3.97 -30.97
N VAL A 79 -8.58 -5.18 -31.24
CA VAL A 79 -9.44 -6.30 -31.55
C VAL A 79 -10.09 -6.71 -30.23
N PRO A 80 -11.41 -6.53 -30.06
CA PRO A 80 -12.07 -7.07 -28.90
C PRO A 80 -11.89 -8.59 -28.95
N LEU A 81 -11.52 -9.18 -27.81
CA LEU A 81 -11.47 -10.61 -27.63
C LEU A 81 -12.91 -11.15 -27.80
N THR A 82 -13.30 -11.41 -29.02
CA THR A 82 -14.53 -12.15 -29.28
C THR A 82 -14.26 -13.61 -28.93
N PRO A 83 -15.02 -14.19 -28.02
CA PRO A 83 -14.94 -15.62 -27.77
C PRO A 83 -15.50 -16.32 -29.01
N THR A 84 -14.61 -16.92 -29.78
CA THR A 84 -14.97 -17.75 -30.91
C THR A 84 -15.51 -19.10 -30.43
N THR A 85 -16.57 -19.52 -31.12
CA THR A 85 -17.24 -20.82 -31.13
C THR A 85 -18.36 -21.03 -30.11
N GLN A 86 -19.56 -20.86 -30.62
CA GLN A 86 -20.78 -21.43 -30.04
C GLN A 86 -20.70 -22.97 -30.09
N ASN A 87 -20.27 -23.57 -29.00
CA ASN A 87 -20.52 -25.00 -28.80
C ASN A 87 -21.88 -25.16 -28.10
N ASN A 88 -22.89 -25.61 -28.85
CA ASN A 88 -24.27 -25.79 -28.36
C ASN A 88 -24.39 -26.75 -27.15
N TRP A 89 -23.40 -27.60 -26.90
CA TRP A 89 -23.35 -28.49 -25.74
C TRP A 89 -23.11 -27.72 -24.41
N LEU A 90 -22.48 -26.54 -24.45
CA LEU A 90 -22.34 -25.66 -23.29
C LEU A 90 -23.70 -25.16 -22.80
N LYS A 91 -24.72 -25.03 -23.65
CA LYS A 91 -26.08 -24.61 -23.23
C LYS A 91 -26.80 -25.68 -22.41
N LEU A 92 -26.38 -26.94 -22.51
CA LEU A 92 -26.91 -28.05 -21.70
C LEU A 92 -26.09 -28.28 -20.40
N ILE A 93 -24.77 -28.06 -20.45
CA ILE A 93 -23.89 -28.30 -19.31
C ILE A 93 -23.89 -27.09 -18.31
N LEU A 94 -24.05 -25.86 -18.84
CA LEU A 94 -24.06 -24.66 -17.95
C LEU A 94 -25.18 -24.70 -16.89
N PRO A 95 -26.45 -25.04 -17.22
CA PRO A 95 -27.49 -25.09 -16.20
C PRO A 95 -27.34 -26.29 -15.26
N THR A 96 -26.76 -27.41 -15.70
CA THR A 96 -26.49 -28.56 -14.78
C THR A 96 -25.33 -28.29 -13.86
N LEU A 97 -24.27 -27.63 -14.32
CA LEU A 97 -23.16 -27.18 -13.49
C LEU A 97 -23.60 -26.09 -12.51
N GLY A 98 -24.46 -25.16 -12.96
CA GLY A 98 -25.07 -24.13 -12.10
C GLY A 98 -25.93 -24.73 -10.98
N LEU A 99 -26.72 -25.76 -11.29
CA LEU A 99 -27.53 -26.46 -10.31
C LEU A 99 -26.66 -27.22 -9.29
N LEU A 100 -25.59 -27.88 -9.73
CA LEU A 100 -24.64 -28.55 -8.84
C LEU A 100 -23.87 -27.56 -7.96
N LEU A 101 -23.51 -26.38 -8.49
CA LEU A 101 -22.90 -25.30 -7.69
C LEU A 101 -23.88 -24.73 -6.66
N ILE A 102 -25.15 -24.55 -7.01
CA ILE A 102 -26.19 -24.10 -6.07
C ILE A 102 -26.44 -25.16 -4.99
N ILE A 103 -26.52 -26.43 -5.36
CA ILE A 103 -26.65 -27.53 -4.38
C ILE A 103 -25.38 -27.63 -3.50
N GLY A 104 -24.20 -27.47 -4.07
CA GLY A 104 -22.93 -27.41 -3.33
C GLY A 104 -22.87 -26.22 -2.38
N LEU A 105 -23.30 -25.04 -2.81
CA LEU A 105 -23.42 -23.85 -1.94
C LEU A 105 -24.44 -24.01 -0.84
N LEU A 106 -25.62 -24.58 -1.14
CA LEU A 106 -26.67 -24.85 -0.14
C LEU A 106 -26.24 -25.95 0.85
N SER A 107 -25.58 -27.01 0.38
CA SER A 107 -25.02 -28.04 1.24
C SER A 107 -23.85 -27.52 2.09
N SER A 108 -23.01 -26.67 1.53
CA SER A 108 -21.93 -25.98 2.22
C SER A 108 -22.50 -25.06 3.31
N THR A 109 -23.50 -24.25 3.02
CA THR A 109 -24.14 -23.39 4.03
C THR A 109 -24.86 -24.19 5.11
N MET A 110 -25.48 -25.35 4.79
CA MET A 110 -26.04 -26.26 5.77
C MET A 110 -24.96 -26.99 6.57
N TYR A 111 -23.86 -27.40 5.94
CA TYR A 111 -22.72 -28.03 6.61
C TYR A 111 -22.03 -27.07 7.59
N PHE A 112 -21.83 -25.81 7.18
CA PHE A 112 -21.30 -24.77 8.07
C PHE A 112 -22.29 -24.34 9.16
N ARG A 113 -23.60 -24.42 8.91
CA ARG A 113 -24.62 -24.18 9.93
C ARG A 113 -24.74 -25.33 10.93
N LYS A 114 -24.39 -26.58 10.55
CA LYS A 114 -24.43 -27.76 11.43
C LYS A 114 -23.14 -27.99 12.21
N LYS A 115 -22.02 -27.45 11.75
CA LYS A 115 -20.79 -27.33 12.55
C LYS A 115 -21.01 -26.10 13.43
N GLY A 116 -21.47 -26.37 14.65
CA GLY A 116 -21.91 -25.44 15.66
C GLY A 116 -21.18 -24.09 15.55
N SER A 117 -21.94 -23.03 15.71
CA SER A 117 -21.40 -21.71 16.01
C SER A 117 -20.51 -21.83 17.25
N THR A 118 -19.27 -22.18 17.03
CA THR A 118 -18.24 -21.61 17.84
C THR A 118 -18.34 -20.14 17.44
N GLN A 119 -18.94 -19.33 18.29
CA GLN A 119 -18.69 -17.90 18.26
C GLN A 119 -17.18 -17.80 18.29
N ILE A 120 -16.61 -17.57 17.10
CA ILE A 120 -15.29 -16.97 17.02
C ILE A 120 -15.58 -15.57 17.57
N ASP A 121 -15.22 -15.38 18.83
CA ASP A 121 -15.11 -14.07 19.42
C ASP A 121 -14.34 -13.26 18.40
N PRO A 122 -14.92 -12.20 17.79
CA PRO A 122 -14.19 -11.37 16.85
C PRO A 122 -12.97 -10.70 17.49
N ASP A 123 -12.80 -10.85 18.81
CA ASP A 123 -11.65 -10.38 19.59
C ASP A 123 -10.49 -11.39 19.69
N ALA A 124 -10.63 -12.62 19.18
CA ALA A 124 -9.56 -13.62 19.18
C ALA A 124 -8.75 -13.60 17.85
N THR A 125 -8.29 -12.46 17.41
CA THR A 125 -7.02 -12.41 16.69
C THR A 125 -5.96 -12.87 17.69
N ASP A 126 -5.27 -13.96 17.39
CA ASP A 126 -4.24 -14.55 18.24
C ASP A 126 -3.06 -13.55 18.38
N TYR A 127 -3.17 -12.66 19.36
CA TYR A 127 -2.10 -11.72 19.74
C TYR A 127 -1.08 -12.39 20.67
N SER A 128 -1.15 -13.70 20.87
CA SER A 128 -0.29 -14.46 21.80
C SER A 128 1.04 -14.89 21.17
N GLY A 129 1.24 -14.65 19.89
CA GLY A 129 2.46 -15.05 19.17
C GLY A 129 3.58 -14.02 19.18
N ALA A 130 4.82 -14.50 19.01
CA ALA A 130 5.98 -13.62 18.76
C ALA A 130 5.74 -12.73 17.54
N PHE A 131 6.17 -11.48 17.62
CA PHE A 131 6.09 -10.53 16.52
C PHE A 131 7.22 -10.80 15.52
N ASP A 132 6.92 -11.58 14.51
CA ASP A 132 7.86 -11.98 13.47
C ASP A 132 7.73 -11.01 12.27
N GLU A 133 8.76 -10.20 12.04
CA GLU A 133 8.82 -9.25 10.93
C GLU A 133 8.78 -9.91 9.55
N THR A 134 9.17 -11.18 9.44
CA THR A 134 9.15 -11.91 8.17
C THR A 134 7.74 -12.29 7.73
N LYS A 135 6.80 -12.27 8.66
CA LYS A 135 5.38 -12.56 8.42
C LYS A 135 4.52 -11.32 8.18
N LEU A 136 5.15 -10.12 8.14
CA LEU A 136 4.44 -8.90 7.77
C LEU A 136 4.10 -8.93 6.30
N ASN A 137 2.83 -8.71 6.00
CA ASN A 137 2.37 -8.59 4.63
C ASN A 137 2.77 -7.24 4.05
N THR A 138 3.42 -7.25 2.90
CA THR A 138 3.83 -6.06 2.15
C THR A 138 3.32 -6.17 0.72
N PRO A 139 2.05 -5.84 0.46
CA PRO A 139 1.46 -6.01 -0.87
C PRO A 139 2.19 -5.18 -1.92
N ALA A 140 2.41 -5.79 -3.09
CA ALA A 140 3.00 -5.10 -4.23
C ALA A 140 2.08 -3.96 -4.72
N GLY A 141 2.70 -2.86 -5.17
CA GLY A 141 1.97 -1.70 -5.70
C GLY A 141 1.58 -0.66 -4.65
N LEU A 142 1.77 -0.93 -3.36
CA LEU A 142 1.62 0.07 -2.32
C LEU A 142 2.88 0.89 -2.16
N LEU A 143 2.69 2.15 -1.76
CA LEU A 143 3.73 3.04 -1.29
C LEU A 143 3.61 3.19 0.23
N PHE A 144 4.73 3.23 0.92
CA PHE A 144 4.76 3.30 2.38
C PHE A 144 5.46 4.58 2.84
N ASP A 145 4.88 5.22 3.85
CA ASP A 145 5.50 6.37 4.52
C ASP A 145 6.18 5.93 5.83
N ARG A 146 7.18 6.70 6.27
CA ARG A 146 7.90 6.43 7.53
C ARG A 146 7.02 6.57 8.78
N THR A 147 5.85 7.18 8.65
CA THR A 147 4.86 7.32 9.73
C THR A 147 3.94 6.10 9.87
N HIS A 148 4.34 4.96 9.30
CA HIS A 148 3.57 3.71 9.32
C HIS A 148 2.20 3.82 8.65
N THR A 149 2.14 4.58 7.57
CA THR A 149 0.98 4.64 6.67
C THR A 149 1.34 4.11 5.29
N TRP A 150 0.35 3.54 4.63
CA TRP A 150 0.46 3.14 3.23
C TRP A 150 -0.48 3.95 2.35
N ALA A 151 -0.15 4.04 1.09
CA ALA A 151 -0.90 4.74 0.07
C ALA A 151 -0.95 3.95 -1.24
N LEU A 152 -2.11 4.00 -1.91
CA LEU A 152 -2.35 3.40 -3.21
C LEU A 152 -3.04 4.42 -4.11
N MET A 153 -2.38 4.81 -5.20
CA MET A 153 -2.99 5.65 -6.22
C MET A 153 -3.98 4.84 -7.05
N GLN A 154 -5.22 5.24 -7.06
CA GLN A 154 -6.28 4.64 -7.86
C GLN A 154 -6.29 5.21 -9.29
N ALA A 155 -6.96 4.51 -10.20
CA ALA A 155 -7.02 4.90 -11.62
C ALA A 155 -7.73 6.26 -11.86
N ASP A 156 -8.59 6.66 -10.95
CA ASP A 156 -9.31 7.94 -10.96
C ASP A 156 -8.50 9.12 -10.38
N GLY A 157 -7.26 8.87 -9.95
CA GLY A 157 -6.39 9.89 -9.36
C GLY A 157 -6.63 10.12 -7.87
N VAL A 158 -7.50 9.36 -7.24
CA VAL A 158 -7.73 9.40 -5.79
C VAL A 158 -6.75 8.45 -5.09
N LEU A 159 -6.20 8.88 -3.98
CA LEU A 159 -5.28 8.10 -3.18
C LEU A 159 -6.01 7.39 -2.05
N LYS A 160 -6.00 6.07 -2.05
CA LYS A 160 -6.45 5.28 -0.90
C LYS A 160 -5.31 5.13 0.10
N MET A 161 -5.56 5.32 1.38
CA MET A 161 -4.55 5.19 2.42
C MET A 161 -5.05 4.42 3.64
N GLY A 162 -4.11 3.87 4.39
CA GLY A 162 -4.35 3.19 5.67
C GLY A 162 -3.08 3.11 6.52
N VAL A 163 -3.15 2.33 7.58
CA VAL A 163 -2.05 2.06 8.52
C VAL A 163 -1.40 0.73 8.18
N ASP A 164 -0.09 0.64 8.34
CA ASP A 164 0.64 -0.60 8.06
C ASP A 164 0.46 -1.66 9.17
N GLU A 165 0.79 -2.88 8.81
CA GLU A 165 0.65 -4.03 9.71
C GLU A 165 1.63 -3.98 10.90
N PHE A 166 2.80 -3.32 10.74
CA PHE A 166 3.76 -3.15 11.82
C PHE A 166 3.16 -2.37 13.00
N LEU A 167 2.55 -1.22 12.72
CA LEU A 167 1.94 -0.40 13.75
C LEU A 167 0.77 -1.12 14.42
N LEU A 168 -0.07 -1.78 13.65
CA LEU A 168 -1.24 -2.52 14.16
C LEU A 168 -0.82 -3.71 15.03
N LYS A 169 0.20 -4.46 14.63
CA LYS A 169 0.75 -5.56 15.44
C LYS A 169 1.46 -5.06 16.70
N THR A 170 2.06 -3.88 16.66
CA THR A 170 2.70 -3.27 17.84
C THR A 170 1.67 -2.77 18.84
N THR A 171 0.61 -2.09 18.37
CA THR A 171 -0.45 -1.54 19.24
C THR A 171 -1.40 -2.62 19.78
N GLY A 172 -1.64 -3.68 19.00
CA GLY A 172 -2.66 -4.68 19.31
C GLY A 172 -4.08 -4.23 18.98
N PRO A 173 -5.11 -4.89 19.56
CA PRO A 173 -6.52 -4.63 19.20
C PRO A 173 -6.96 -3.23 19.63
N LEU A 174 -7.46 -2.47 18.67
CA LEU A 174 -7.93 -1.11 18.87
C LEU A 174 -9.37 -1.10 19.38
N THR A 175 -9.69 -0.13 20.26
CA THR A 175 -11.03 0.01 20.85
C THR A 175 -11.84 1.15 20.26
N ARG A 176 -11.16 2.20 19.74
CA ARG A 176 -11.81 3.36 19.15
C ARG A 176 -10.96 3.97 18.04
N LEU A 177 -11.65 4.50 17.06
CA LEU A 177 -11.10 5.25 15.96
C LEU A 177 -11.78 6.62 15.90
N LYS A 178 -11.00 7.71 15.84
CA LYS A 178 -11.51 9.06 15.59
C LYS A 178 -10.90 9.57 14.29
N MET A 179 -11.76 9.89 13.34
CA MET A 179 -11.40 10.32 11.99
C MET A 179 -11.80 11.79 11.76
N LYS A 180 -11.08 12.48 10.85
CA LYS A 180 -11.49 13.77 10.29
C LYS A 180 -12.67 13.60 9.35
N LEU A 181 -13.39 14.70 9.11
CA LEU A 181 -14.57 14.67 8.26
C LEU A 181 -14.21 14.69 6.77
N VAL A 182 -15.11 14.13 5.97
CA VAL A 182 -15.04 14.22 4.51
C VAL A 182 -15.17 15.70 4.09
N GLY A 183 -14.36 16.11 3.12
CA GLY A 183 -14.27 17.50 2.66
C GLY A 183 -13.19 18.34 3.35
N GLU A 184 -12.62 17.89 4.48
CA GLU A 184 -11.51 18.59 5.13
C GLU A 184 -10.25 18.54 4.27
N LYS A 185 -9.51 19.65 4.26
CA LYS A 185 -8.15 19.72 3.70
C LYS A 185 -7.16 19.20 4.72
N VAL A 186 -6.18 18.45 4.25
CA VAL A 186 -5.11 17.91 5.07
C VAL A 186 -3.76 18.18 4.43
N SER A 187 -2.78 18.45 5.26
CA SER A 187 -1.39 18.61 4.82
C SER A 187 -0.58 17.36 5.15
N LYS A 188 0.45 17.06 4.36
CA LYS A 188 1.41 16.00 4.69
C LYS A 188 1.99 16.25 6.09
N GLY A 189 2.02 15.20 6.93
CA GLY A 189 2.48 15.30 8.31
C GLY A 189 1.48 15.95 9.28
N GLU A 190 0.25 16.21 8.87
CA GLU A 190 -0.84 16.65 9.75
C GLU A 190 -1.53 15.45 10.39
N PRO A 191 -1.86 15.48 11.72
CA PRO A 191 -2.59 14.39 12.35
C PRO A 191 -4.02 14.33 11.81
N ILE A 192 -4.39 13.17 11.27
CA ILE A 192 -5.70 12.97 10.61
C ILE A 192 -6.56 11.94 11.30
N ILE A 193 -5.96 11.05 12.07
CA ILE A 193 -6.64 9.95 12.75
C ILE A 193 -6.07 9.82 14.17
N SER A 194 -6.95 9.48 15.12
CA SER A 194 -6.54 9.02 16.45
C SER A 194 -7.01 7.59 16.65
N LEU A 195 -6.07 6.68 16.83
CA LEU A 195 -6.29 5.28 17.18
C LEU A 195 -6.22 5.14 18.70
N THR A 196 -7.22 4.56 19.32
CA THR A 196 -7.28 4.42 20.78
C THR A 196 -7.39 2.95 21.18
N GLN A 197 -6.64 2.59 22.22
CA GLN A 197 -6.75 1.31 22.90
C GLN A 197 -6.81 1.53 24.40
N ASN A 198 -7.93 1.12 25.02
CA ASN A 198 -8.13 1.19 26.48
C ASN A 198 -7.74 2.55 27.09
N GLY A 199 -8.14 3.65 26.44
CA GLY A 199 -7.88 5.02 26.90
C GLY A 199 -6.52 5.62 26.51
N LYS A 200 -5.63 4.83 25.93
CA LYS A 200 -4.35 5.29 25.36
C LYS A 200 -4.51 5.51 23.86
N SER A 201 -3.90 6.54 23.29
CA SER A 201 -4.11 6.88 21.88
C SER A 201 -2.83 7.22 21.15
N ILE A 202 -2.82 6.93 19.86
CA ILE A 202 -1.78 7.28 18.90
C ILE A 202 -2.39 8.13 17.79
N SER A 203 -1.72 9.19 17.41
CA SER A 203 -2.08 10.02 16.26
C SER A 203 -1.39 9.52 15.00
N ILE A 204 -2.17 9.33 13.93
CA ILE A 204 -1.68 8.95 12.60
C ILE A 204 -1.68 10.18 11.72
N PHE A 205 -0.61 10.35 10.97
CA PHE A 205 -0.37 11.52 10.13
C PHE A 205 -0.70 11.24 8.66
N SER A 206 -1.12 12.29 7.95
CA SER A 206 -1.35 12.20 6.52
C SER A 206 -0.02 12.00 5.78
N PRO A 207 0.10 10.99 4.92
CA PRO A 207 1.28 10.82 4.07
C PRO A 207 1.30 11.80 2.90
N VAL A 208 0.18 12.50 2.63
CA VAL A 208 0.03 13.40 1.49
C VAL A 208 -0.77 14.64 1.85
N THR A 209 -0.60 15.70 1.05
CA THR A 209 -1.42 16.91 1.07
C THR A 209 -2.59 16.76 0.10
N GLY A 210 -3.81 17.06 0.55
CA GLY A 210 -5.01 16.91 -0.30
C GLY A 210 -6.32 17.20 0.41
N VAL A 211 -7.41 16.70 -0.17
CA VAL A 211 -8.77 16.81 0.36
C VAL A 211 -9.34 15.42 0.60
N ILE A 212 -9.88 15.18 1.78
CA ILE A 212 -10.53 13.91 2.11
C ILE A 212 -11.81 13.78 1.30
N LYS A 213 -11.87 12.79 0.40
CA LYS A 213 -13.04 12.50 -0.43
C LYS A 213 -13.97 11.49 0.20
N LYS A 214 -13.40 10.48 0.87
CA LYS A 214 -14.16 9.46 1.59
C LYS A 214 -13.43 9.01 2.84
N SER A 215 -14.18 8.61 3.85
CA SER A 215 -13.72 7.88 5.03
C SER A 215 -14.36 6.50 5.07
N ASN A 216 -13.64 5.52 5.58
CA ASN A 216 -14.15 4.16 5.71
C ASN A 216 -15.09 4.03 6.93
N GLN A 217 -16.35 4.32 6.71
CA GLN A 217 -17.38 4.26 7.78
C GLN A 217 -17.63 2.83 8.30
N SER A 218 -17.20 1.78 7.57
CA SER A 218 -17.35 0.40 8.04
C SER A 218 -16.51 0.13 9.30
N LEU A 219 -15.41 0.85 9.49
CA LEU A 219 -14.55 0.76 10.66
C LEU A 219 -15.20 1.29 11.95
N GLU A 220 -16.17 2.19 11.86
CA GLU A 220 -16.94 2.64 13.01
C GLU A 220 -17.78 1.51 13.61
N LYS A 221 -18.23 0.59 12.74
CA LYS A 221 -19.04 -0.57 13.14
C LYS A 221 -18.17 -1.78 13.50
N ASN A 222 -17.04 -1.93 12.84
CA ASN A 222 -16.14 -3.06 13.01
C ASN A 222 -14.66 -2.62 12.86
N ILE A 223 -14.10 -2.11 13.96
CA ILE A 223 -12.72 -1.66 14.01
C ILE A 223 -11.71 -2.81 13.84
N SER A 224 -12.10 -4.06 14.09
CA SER A 224 -11.23 -5.23 13.95
C SER A 224 -10.77 -5.45 12.50
N GLN A 225 -11.52 -4.95 11.52
CA GLN A 225 -11.10 -4.98 10.10
C GLN A 225 -9.75 -4.29 9.87
N LEU A 226 -9.43 -3.27 10.66
CA LEU A 226 -8.14 -2.61 10.58
C LEU A 226 -6.97 -3.56 10.87
N ASN A 227 -7.15 -4.44 11.85
CA ASN A 227 -6.15 -5.42 12.24
C ASN A 227 -6.13 -6.67 11.35
N THR A 228 -7.29 -7.11 10.86
CA THR A 228 -7.41 -8.35 10.07
C THR A 228 -7.11 -8.17 8.59
N SER A 229 -7.39 -6.99 8.04
CA SER A 229 -7.26 -6.70 6.61
C SER A 229 -6.79 -5.27 6.36
N PRO A 230 -5.60 -4.87 6.85
CA PRO A 230 -5.16 -3.48 6.85
C PRO A 230 -5.00 -2.88 5.46
N TYR A 231 -4.68 -3.68 4.47
CA TYR A 231 -4.40 -3.25 3.10
C TYR A 231 -5.59 -3.39 2.14
N ASP A 232 -6.72 -3.94 2.61
CA ASP A 232 -7.94 -4.12 1.81
C ASP A 232 -9.13 -3.44 2.52
N SER A 233 -9.93 -4.14 3.31
CA SER A 233 -11.10 -3.59 3.98
C SER A 233 -10.77 -2.62 5.12
N GLY A 234 -9.55 -2.65 5.65
CA GLY A 234 -9.02 -1.76 6.69
C GLY A 234 -8.47 -0.43 6.19
N TRP A 235 -8.73 -0.02 4.94
CA TRP A 235 -8.35 1.32 4.49
C TRP A 235 -9.05 2.41 5.34
N LEU A 236 -8.44 3.58 5.43
CA LEU A 236 -8.93 4.67 6.29
C LEU A 236 -9.58 5.80 5.50
N TYR A 237 -8.86 6.35 4.52
CA TYR A 237 -9.31 7.46 3.71
C TYR A 237 -9.08 7.23 2.22
N GLU A 238 -9.92 7.86 1.41
CA GLU A 238 -9.65 8.23 0.03
C GLU A 238 -9.41 9.74 -0.02
N ILE A 239 -8.22 10.16 -0.45
CA ILE A 239 -7.77 11.56 -0.49
C ILE A 239 -7.52 11.94 -1.94
N GLU A 240 -8.02 13.09 -2.38
CA GLU A 240 -7.61 13.71 -3.64
C GLU A 240 -6.33 14.51 -3.38
N PRO A 241 -5.15 13.99 -3.81
CA PRO A 241 -3.89 14.64 -3.50
C PRO A 241 -3.68 15.89 -4.37
N THR A 242 -3.14 16.95 -3.77
CA THR A 242 -2.84 18.20 -4.49
C THR A 242 -1.36 18.36 -4.82
N ASN A 243 -0.46 17.59 -4.17
CA ASN A 243 0.98 17.69 -4.34
C ASN A 243 1.66 16.33 -4.54
N TRP A 244 0.94 15.40 -5.18
CA TRP A 244 1.37 14.00 -5.33
C TRP A 244 2.75 13.83 -5.95
N GLN A 245 3.06 14.61 -6.98
CA GLN A 245 4.29 14.45 -7.77
C GLN A 245 5.58 14.65 -6.94
N SER A 246 5.55 15.51 -5.94
CA SER A 246 6.68 15.72 -5.03
C SER A 246 6.64 14.80 -3.80
N GLU A 247 5.44 14.46 -3.34
CA GLU A 247 5.27 13.71 -2.09
C GLU A 247 5.48 12.20 -2.27
N ASN A 248 5.17 11.66 -3.45
CA ASN A 248 5.41 10.24 -3.75
C ASN A 248 6.90 9.86 -3.83
N GLN A 249 7.78 10.82 -4.15
CA GLN A 249 9.22 10.58 -4.26
C GLN A 249 9.88 10.21 -2.92
N ILE A 250 9.26 10.62 -1.82
CA ILE A 250 9.77 10.34 -0.47
C ILE A 250 9.16 9.06 0.12
N MET A 251 8.15 8.49 -0.53
CA MET A 251 7.53 7.25 -0.09
C MET A 251 8.36 6.03 -0.52
N MET A 252 8.30 4.99 0.27
CA MET A 252 9.05 3.76 0.05
C MET A 252 8.24 2.76 -0.75
N MET A 253 8.87 2.14 -1.74
CA MET A 253 8.38 0.91 -2.36
C MET A 253 8.65 -0.30 -1.47
N VAL A 254 8.05 -1.44 -1.80
CA VAL A 254 8.10 -2.68 -0.99
C VAL A 254 9.51 -3.09 -0.57
N ASP A 255 10.49 -3.06 -1.48
CA ASP A 255 11.86 -3.48 -1.17
C ASP A 255 12.54 -2.57 -0.14
N THR A 256 12.39 -1.26 -0.33
CA THR A 256 12.90 -0.24 0.60
C THR A 256 12.17 -0.32 1.94
N TYR A 257 10.85 -0.49 1.89
CA TYR A 257 10.02 -0.63 3.07
C TYR A 257 10.36 -1.89 3.88
N SER A 258 10.62 -3.02 3.23
CA SER A 258 11.04 -4.25 3.90
C SER A 258 12.35 -4.06 4.69
N THR A 259 13.28 -3.30 4.13
CA THR A 259 14.54 -2.94 4.82
C THR A 259 14.27 -1.98 5.98
N PHE A 260 13.39 -0.99 5.78
CA PHE A 260 12.95 -0.06 6.82
C PHE A 260 12.32 -0.81 7.99
N ILE A 261 11.38 -1.73 7.76
CA ILE A 261 10.72 -2.51 8.82
C ILE A 261 11.71 -3.36 9.64
N LYS A 262 12.70 -3.98 8.99
CA LYS A 262 13.75 -4.71 9.72
C LYS A 262 14.51 -3.79 10.70
N ASN A 263 14.75 -2.54 10.31
CA ASN A 263 15.39 -1.56 11.17
C ASN A 263 14.44 -1.07 12.28
N GLU A 264 13.16 -0.85 11.95
CA GLU A 264 12.13 -0.48 12.94
C GLU A 264 11.95 -1.57 13.99
N MET A 265 12.00 -2.86 13.61
CA MET A 265 11.96 -3.96 14.58
C MET A 265 13.16 -3.95 15.54
N LYS A 266 14.37 -3.65 15.03
CA LYS A 266 15.55 -3.49 15.92
C LYS A 266 15.35 -2.32 16.87
N ARG A 267 14.92 -1.16 16.36
CA ARG A 267 14.61 0.01 17.17
C ARG A 267 13.53 -0.28 18.22
N LEU A 268 12.51 -1.06 17.85
CA LEU A 268 11.44 -1.47 18.77
C LEU A 268 11.98 -2.36 19.89
N ARG A 269 12.87 -3.31 19.58
CA ARG A 269 13.55 -4.13 20.61
C ARG A 269 14.37 -3.26 21.56
N ASP A 270 15.18 -2.36 21.03
CA ASP A 270 15.99 -1.44 21.82
C ASP A 270 15.10 -0.52 22.69
N PHE A 271 14.01 -0.01 22.14
CA PHE A 271 13.04 0.82 22.85
C PHE A 271 12.46 0.11 24.07
N PHE A 272 12.02 -1.13 23.93
CA PHE A 272 11.47 -1.90 25.05
C PHE A 272 12.56 -2.36 26.03
N ALA A 273 13.76 -2.67 25.56
CA ALA A 273 14.89 -3.00 26.43
C ALA A 273 15.28 -1.82 27.35
N LEU A 274 15.31 -0.61 26.81
CA LEU A 274 15.63 0.61 27.59
C LEU A 274 14.51 1.00 28.56
N ASN A 275 13.25 0.73 28.21
CA ASN A 275 12.09 1.09 29.03
C ASN A 275 11.67 0.01 30.03
N ASN A 276 12.36 -1.14 30.05
CA ASN A 276 12.00 -2.29 30.88
C ASN A 276 11.92 -1.96 32.39
N THR A 277 12.74 -1.04 32.88
CA THR A 277 12.74 -0.57 34.28
C THR A 277 11.50 0.27 34.64
N ASN A 278 10.87 0.96 33.67
CA ASN A 278 9.69 1.80 33.89
C ASN A 278 8.38 1.01 33.81
N LEU A 279 8.40 -0.20 33.24
CA LEU A 279 7.25 -1.07 33.08
C LEU A 279 6.86 -1.81 34.36
N VAL A 280 7.72 -1.78 35.39
CA VAL A 280 7.60 -2.57 36.64
C VAL A 280 6.63 -1.96 37.67
N LYS A 281 5.92 -0.85 37.37
CA LYS A 281 4.94 -0.27 38.34
C LYS A 281 3.61 -1.02 38.44
N GLY A 282 3.48 -2.14 37.79
CA GLY A 282 2.33 -3.05 37.94
C GLY A 282 2.69 -4.40 37.41
N ASN A 283 2.79 -5.40 38.25
CA ASN A 283 2.89 -6.86 38.07
C ASN A 283 2.84 -7.51 36.67
N MET A 284 3.10 -6.80 35.59
CA MET A 284 3.20 -7.30 34.22
C MET A 284 4.55 -6.93 33.65
N GLN A 285 5.44 -7.88 33.59
CA GLN A 285 6.61 -7.78 32.71
C GLN A 285 6.10 -7.77 31.27
N PRO A 286 6.45 -6.79 30.41
CA PRO A 286 6.35 -6.95 28.97
C PRO A 286 7.35 -8.05 28.62
N VAL A 287 6.81 -9.20 28.34
CA VAL A 287 7.58 -10.42 28.21
C VAL A 287 8.40 -10.33 26.93
N LEU A 288 9.69 -10.07 27.07
CA LEU A 288 10.67 -10.67 26.21
C LEU A 288 10.66 -12.15 26.57
N GLN A 289 10.05 -13.00 25.76
CA GLN A 289 10.19 -14.45 25.90
C GLN A 289 11.67 -14.82 25.85
N ASP A 290 12.04 -15.99 26.40
CA ASP A 290 13.39 -16.54 26.32
C ASP A 290 13.93 -16.41 24.89
N GLY A 291 14.87 -15.47 24.68
CA GLY A 291 15.42 -15.12 23.37
C GLY A 291 15.24 -13.66 22.94
N GLY A 292 14.52 -12.81 23.69
CA GLY A 292 14.37 -11.39 23.38
C GLY A 292 13.37 -11.06 22.28
N GLU A 293 12.42 -11.94 21.97
CA GLU A 293 11.37 -11.71 20.99
C GLU A 293 10.24 -10.85 21.55
N ILE A 294 9.84 -9.84 20.77
CA ILE A 294 8.70 -8.97 21.10
C ILE A 294 7.40 -9.71 20.79
N MET A 295 6.41 -9.56 21.65
CA MET A 295 5.08 -10.11 21.41
C MET A 295 4.20 -9.16 20.59
N THR A 296 3.32 -9.71 19.78
CA THR A 296 2.28 -8.94 19.11
C THR A 296 1.40 -8.23 20.16
N GLY A 297 1.11 -6.94 19.93
CA GLY A 297 0.34 -6.12 20.86
C GLY A 297 1.14 -5.68 22.09
N VAL A 298 2.46 -5.62 22.00
CA VAL A 298 3.35 -5.28 23.12
C VAL A 298 2.98 -3.94 23.80
N LEU A 299 2.45 -2.96 23.07
CA LEU A 299 1.99 -1.69 23.64
C LEU A 299 0.69 -1.83 24.45
N LYS A 300 -0.08 -2.89 24.27
CA LYS A 300 -1.38 -3.06 24.91
C LYS A 300 -1.32 -2.89 26.42
N ASP A 301 -0.33 -3.50 27.04
CA ASP A 301 -0.18 -3.53 28.50
C ASP A 301 0.74 -2.46 29.05
N CYS A 302 1.30 -1.59 28.18
CA CYS A 302 2.18 -0.49 28.56
C CYS A 302 1.41 0.70 29.14
N CYS A 303 2.08 1.48 29.99
CA CYS A 303 1.54 2.71 30.55
C CYS A 303 1.42 3.83 29.49
N PRO A 304 0.64 4.90 29.73
CA PRO A 304 0.44 5.99 28.78
C PRO A 304 1.75 6.68 28.36
N GLU A 305 2.71 6.80 29.26
CA GLU A 305 4.01 7.43 29.02
C GLU A 305 4.81 6.68 27.94
N ILE A 306 4.73 5.35 27.91
CA ILE A 306 5.37 4.52 26.88
C ILE A 306 4.68 4.73 25.52
N TRP A 307 3.37 4.93 25.50
CA TRP A 307 2.62 5.25 24.29
C TRP A 307 3.05 6.61 23.71
N GLU A 308 3.24 7.62 24.56
CA GLU A 308 3.72 8.94 24.14
C GLU A 308 5.16 8.88 23.61
N GLN A 309 6.02 8.12 24.27
CA GLN A 309 7.40 7.91 23.80
C GLN A 309 7.41 7.17 22.46
N PHE A 310 6.58 6.13 22.31
CA PHE A 310 6.43 5.41 21.04
C PHE A 310 5.91 6.33 19.93
N GLN A 311 4.88 7.12 20.20
CA GLN A 311 4.38 8.16 19.29
C GLN A 311 5.53 9.07 18.82
N THR A 312 6.34 9.54 19.75
CA THR A 312 7.42 10.48 19.45
C THR A 312 8.55 9.85 18.64
N GLN A 313 8.92 8.61 18.96
CA GLN A 313 10.09 7.96 18.37
C GLN A 313 9.78 7.24 17.05
N PHE A 314 8.59 6.69 16.88
CA PHE A 314 8.23 5.85 15.73
C PHE A 314 7.28 6.54 14.74
N ILE A 315 6.40 7.41 15.21
CA ILE A 315 5.38 8.03 14.36
C ILE A 315 5.73 9.47 13.99
N ASN A 316 6.27 10.27 14.92
CA ASN A 316 6.59 11.68 14.68
C ASN A 316 7.92 11.90 13.92
N THR A 317 8.59 10.84 13.49
CA THR A 317 9.94 10.88 12.88
C THR A 317 10.01 11.51 11.50
N SER A 318 8.89 11.93 10.91
CA SER A 318 8.84 12.55 9.59
C SER A 318 9.03 14.08 9.59
N ARG A 319 9.40 14.69 10.72
CA ARG A 319 9.69 16.13 10.79
C ARG A 319 11.15 16.44 10.55
#